data_ae9eb608ab874b76b0ec63b5f2c9856f
#
_entry.id   ae9eb608ab874b76b0ec63b5f2c9856f
#
_cell.length_a   1.000
_cell.length_b   1.000
_cell.length_c   1.000
_cell.angle_alpha   90.00
_cell.angle_beta   90.00
_cell.angle_gamma   90.00
#
_symmetry.space_group_name_H-M   'P 1'
#
loop_
_entity.id
_entity.type
_entity.pdbx_description
1 polymer ?
#
loop_
_entity_poly.entity_id
_entity_poly.type
_entity_poly.pdbx_seq_one_letter_code
_entity_poly.pdbx_strand_id
1 'polypeptide(L)'
;MKNFDLIKLPFSKNNPILVQVLGVCSCLAVTAQLKPAVVMSLSVTVVVMLSNLIISLLRNTIPPRIRIIVQLVVVSTLVVLVDQVLKAYMYDVSKQLSVFVGLIITNCIVMGRLEAFAMVQKPWPSLLDGLGNGLGYSVILITLGFVRELFGSGTLWGYPVMEKLGLYSIGYENNGLMIMPPMALILVGLIIWWHRSKNKDLCE
;
A
#
# COMPACT_ATOMS: atom_id res chain seq x y z
N MET A 1 -20.28 -6.78 -15.01
CA MET A 1 -18.99 -7.36 -14.59
C MET A 1 -19.24 -8.33 -13.45
N LYS A 2 -18.74 -9.56 -13.53
CA LYS A 2 -18.91 -10.54 -12.43
C LYS A 2 -18.10 -10.03 -11.24
N ASN A 3 -18.64 -10.10 -10.04
CA ASN A 3 -18.01 -9.60 -8.79
C ASN A 3 -16.60 -10.17 -8.57
N PHE A 4 -16.28 -11.31 -9.15
CA PHE A 4 -14.98 -11.97 -9.06
C PHE A 4 -13.90 -11.32 -9.96
N ASP A 5 -14.31 -10.67 -11.04
CA ASP A 5 -13.38 -9.98 -11.94
C ASP A 5 -12.85 -8.68 -11.30
N LEU A 6 -13.64 -8.03 -10.43
CA LEU A 6 -13.23 -6.83 -9.68
C LEU A 6 -12.07 -7.08 -8.71
N ILE A 7 -11.95 -8.30 -8.19
CA ILE A 7 -10.84 -8.69 -7.30
C ILE A 7 -9.61 -9.13 -8.10
N LYS A 8 -9.78 -9.76 -9.28
CA LYS A 8 -8.67 -10.23 -10.11
C LYS A 8 -8.03 -9.14 -10.98
N LEU A 9 -8.82 -8.17 -11.45
CA LEU A 9 -8.34 -7.08 -12.30
C LEU A 9 -7.19 -6.26 -11.66
N PRO A 10 -7.27 -5.85 -10.37
CA PRO A 10 -6.19 -5.10 -9.72
C PRO A 10 -4.92 -5.91 -9.50
N PHE A 11 -5.01 -7.24 -9.53
CA PHE A 11 -3.85 -8.12 -9.30
C PHE A 11 -2.97 -8.26 -10.56
N SER A 12 -3.55 -8.14 -11.76
CA SER A 12 -2.83 -8.40 -13.01
C SER A 12 -2.78 -7.20 -13.96
N LYS A 13 -3.95 -6.68 -14.39
CA LYS A 13 -4.02 -5.67 -15.45
C LYS A 13 -4.19 -4.23 -14.95
N ASN A 14 -4.75 -4.01 -13.76
CA ASN A 14 -5.04 -2.68 -13.18
C ASN A 14 -4.42 -2.49 -11.79
N ASN A 15 -3.19 -2.98 -11.60
CA ASN A 15 -2.51 -2.82 -10.32
C ASN A 15 -2.29 -1.32 -10.02
N PRO A 16 -2.67 -0.84 -8.81
CA PRO A 16 -2.58 0.58 -8.46
C PRO A 16 -1.15 1.13 -8.51
N ILE A 17 -0.13 0.33 -8.17
CA ILE A 17 1.27 0.78 -8.22
C ILE A 17 1.85 0.60 -9.61
N LEU A 18 1.66 -0.57 -10.26
CA LEU A 18 2.34 -0.93 -11.50
C LEU A 18 1.79 -0.19 -12.72
N VAL A 19 0.48 0.05 -12.74
CA VAL A 19 -0.21 0.65 -13.89
C VAL A 19 -0.56 2.11 -13.63
N GLN A 20 -1.15 2.40 -12.47
CA GLN A 20 -1.61 3.75 -12.11
C GLN A 20 -0.52 4.60 -11.44
N VAL A 21 0.59 3.98 -11.01
CA VAL A 21 1.73 4.63 -10.31
C VAL A 21 1.27 5.38 -9.05
N LEU A 22 0.24 4.84 -8.36
CA LEU A 22 -0.29 5.40 -7.12
C LEU A 22 0.37 4.75 -5.90
N GLY A 23 0.55 5.51 -4.82
CA GLY A 23 1.07 4.98 -3.55
C GLY A 23 2.58 4.81 -3.49
N VAL A 24 3.33 5.43 -4.40
CA VAL A 24 4.80 5.38 -4.40
C VAL A 24 5.39 6.03 -3.13
N CYS A 25 4.78 7.10 -2.62
CA CYS A 25 5.22 7.79 -1.40
C CYS A 25 5.22 6.88 -0.16
N SER A 26 4.18 6.08 0.02
CA SER A 26 4.12 5.10 1.12
C SER A 26 5.09 3.93 0.91
N CYS A 27 5.30 3.49 -0.34
CA CYS A 27 6.32 2.50 -0.66
C CYS A 27 7.73 2.96 -0.29
N LEU A 28 8.07 4.23 -0.51
CA LEU A 28 9.38 4.79 -0.15
C LEU A 28 9.60 4.85 1.37
N ALA A 29 8.56 5.27 2.11
CA ALA A 29 8.68 5.55 3.53
C ALA A 29 8.66 4.29 4.40
N VAL A 30 7.80 3.30 4.08
CA VAL A 30 7.47 2.19 5.00
C VAL A 30 8.24 0.92 4.69
N THR A 31 8.74 0.73 3.47
CA THR A 31 9.38 -0.53 3.05
C THR A 31 10.82 -0.73 3.54
N ALA A 32 11.33 0.12 4.44
CA ALA A 32 12.64 -0.09 5.06
C ALA A 32 12.70 -1.34 5.94
N GLN A 33 11.58 -1.71 6.55
CA GLN A 33 11.43 -2.90 7.38
C GLN A 33 10.14 -3.65 7.02
N LEU A 34 10.16 -4.97 7.10
CA LEU A 34 9.04 -5.82 6.72
C LEU A 34 7.86 -5.73 7.71
N LYS A 35 8.14 -5.65 9.02
CA LYS A 35 7.11 -5.56 10.06
C LYS A 35 6.17 -4.37 9.85
N PRO A 36 6.64 -3.12 9.80
CA PRO A 36 5.78 -1.97 9.55
C PRO A 36 5.14 -2.00 8.15
N ALA A 37 5.81 -2.58 7.14
CA ALA A 37 5.25 -2.71 5.80
C ALA A 37 4.01 -3.61 5.77
N VAL A 38 4.03 -4.75 6.47
CA VAL A 38 2.87 -5.66 6.56
C VAL A 38 1.71 -5.00 7.31
N VAL A 39 1.98 -4.39 8.46
CA VAL A 39 0.92 -3.72 9.25
C VAL A 39 0.31 -2.55 8.47
N MET A 40 1.15 -1.76 7.79
CA MET A 40 0.70 -0.65 6.95
C MET A 40 -0.17 -1.14 5.78
N SER A 41 0.22 -2.24 5.13
CA SER A 41 -0.54 -2.81 4.01
C SER A 41 -1.93 -3.27 4.43
N LEU A 42 -2.04 -3.93 5.59
CA LEU A 42 -3.33 -4.34 6.16
C LEU A 42 -4.17 -3.14 6.54
N SER A 43 -3.59 -2.15 7.23
CA SER A 43 -4.29 -0.92 7.64
C SER A 43 -4.85 -0.16 6.44
N VAL A 44 -4.05 0.04 5.38
CA VAL A 44 -4.50 0.70 4.15
C VAL A 44 -5.61 -0.09 3.48
N THR A 45 -5.52 -1.42 3.41
CA THR A 45 -6.57 -2.26 2.80
C THR A 45 -7.90 -2.09 3.53
N VAL A 46 -7.90 -2.15 4.87
CA VAL A 46 -9.11 -1.95 5.68
C VAL A 46 -9.68 -0.55 5.50
N VAL A 47 -8.82 0.48 5.54
CA VAL A 47 -9.24 1.87 5.36
C VAL A 47 -9.84 2.10 3.98
N VAL A 48 -9.21 1.61 2.89
CA VAL A 48 -9.74 1.75 1.52
C VAL A 48 -11.08 1.04 1.38
N MET A 49 -11.20 -0.16 1.92
CA MET A 49 -12.44 -0.94 1.84
C MET A 49 -13.61 -0.22 2.55
N LEU A 50 -13.39 0.24 3.79
CA LEU A 50 -14.42 0.93 4.59
C LEU A 50 -14.73 2.33 4.04
N SER A 51 -13.71 3.09 3.64
CA SER A 51 -13.92 4.42 3.07
C SER A 51 -14.68 4.36 1.74
N ASN A 52 -14.37 3.40 0.87
CA ASN A 52 -15.12 3.18 -0.36
C ASN A 52 -16.59 2.88 -0.09
N LEU A 53 -16.89 2.06 0.92
CA LEU A 53 -18.26 1.75 1.31
C LEU A 53 -19.00 3.00 1.80
N ILE A 54 -18.41 3.74 2.73
CA ILE A 54 -19.02 4.93 3.34
C ILE A 54 -19.25 6.03 2.30
N ILE A 55 -18.25 6.34 1.48
CA ILE A 55 -18.35 7.37 0.44
C ILE A 55 -19.38 6.98 -0.62
N SER A 56 -19.45 5.72 -1.01
CA SER A 56 -20.46 5.26 -1.96
C SER A 56 -21.90 5.35 -1.41
N LEU A 57 -22.09 5.20 -0.11
CA LEU A 57 -23.39 5.45 0.55
C LEU A 57 -23.74 6.96 0.57
N LEU A 58 -22.75 7.80 0.84
CA LEU A 58 -22.92 9.26 0.95
C LEU A 58 -22.93 10.00 -0.40
N ARG A 59 -22.61 9.34 -1.50
CA ARG A 59 -22.38 9.97 -2.82
C ARG A 59 -23.52 10.87 -3.29
N ASN A 60 -24.78 10.55 -2.98
CA ASN A 60 -25.95 11.33 -3.40
C ASN A 60 -26.14 12.61 -2.58
N THR A 61 -25.53 12.70 -1.38
CA THR A 61 -25.66 13.83 -0.46
C THR A 61 -24.53 14.83 -0.63
N ILE A 62 -23.38 14.42 -1.21
CA ILE A 62 -22.18 15.24 -1.28
C ILE A 62 -22.19 16.14 -2.52
N PRO A 63 -22.22 17.47 -2.38
CA PRO A 63 -22.09 18.39 -3.51
C PRO A 63 -20.68 18.35 -4.09
N PRO A 64 -20.52 18.54 -5.43
CA PRO A 64 -19.23 18.35 -6.13
C PRO A 64 -18.13 19.31 -5.67
N ARG A 65 -18.49 20.46 -5.09
CA ARG A 65 -17.52 21.47 -4.64
C ARG A 65 -16.75 21.09 -3.37
N ILE A 66 -17.34 20.27 -2.49
CA ILE A 66 -16.76 19.91 -1.18
C ILE A 66 -16.42 18.44 -1.07
N ARG A 67 -16.52 17.67 -2.17
CA ARG A 67 -16.34 16.21 -2.12
C ARG A 67 -14.99 15.76 -1.59
N ILE A 68 -13.89 16.45 -1.97
CA ILE A 68 -12.55 16.12 -1.51
C ILE A 68 -12.41 16.32 0.01
N ILE A 69 -13.01 17.39 0.55
CA ILE A 69 -12.99 17.66 2.00
C ILE A 69 -13.74 16.56 2.77
N VAL A 70 -14.91 16.16 2.28
CA VAL A 70 -15.69 15.08 2.91
C VAL A 70 -14.94 13.75 2.85
N GLN A 71 -14.31 13.43 1.73
CA GLN A 71 -13.48 12.22 1.60
C GLN A 71 -12.34 12.22 2.61
N LEU A 72 -11.60 13.34 2.74
CA LEU A 72 -10.51 13.48 3.70
C LEU A 72 -10.99 13.32 5.14
N VAL A 73 -12.14 13.89 5.52
CA VAL A 73 -12.71 13.77 6.87
C VAL A 73 -13.07 12.32 7.17
N VAL A 74 -13.73 11.62 6.25
CA VAL A 74 -14.09 10.21 6.42
C VAL A 74 -12.85 9.34 6.56
N VAL A 75 -11.86 9.52 5.67
CA VAL A 75 -10.62 8.74 5.70
C VAL A 75 -9.85 9.02 7.01
N SER A 76 -9.70 10.27 7.42
CA SER A 76 -8.98 10.62 8.66
C SER A 76 -9.64 10.01 9.89
N THR A 77 -10.97 10.02 9.98
CA THR A 77 -11.72 9.39 11.07
C THR A 77 -11.47 7.88 11.13
N LEU A 78 -11.53 7.20 9.98
CA LEU A 78 -11.26 5.76 9.90
C LEU A 78 -9.81 5.42 10.26
N VAL A 79 -8.86 6.22 9.80
CA VAL A 79 -7.43 6.01 10.11
C VAL A 79 -7.16 6.18 11.60
N VAL A 80 -7.76 7.18 12.26
CA VAL A 80 -7.65 7.36 13.72
C VAL A 80 -8.23 6.16 14.46
N LEU A 81 -9.38 5.62 14.03
CA LEU A 81 -9.96 4.42 14.63
C LEU A 81 -9.02 3.21 14.48
N VAL A 82 -8.46 2.99 13.31
CA VAL A 82 -7.50 1.91 13.07
C VAL A 82 -6.24 2.10 13.92
N ASP A 83 -5.72 3.32 14.04
CA ASP A 83 -4.56 3.63 14.89
C ASP A 83 -4.83 3.31 16.37
N GLN A 84 -6.02 3.65 16.89
CA GLN A 84 -6.41 3.31 18.27
C GLN A 84 -6.49 1.79 18.50
N VAL A 85 -7.02 1.05 17.54
CA VAL A 85 -7.04 -0.42 17.59
C VAL A 85 -5.62 -0.99 17.58
N LEU A 86 -4.74 -0.48 16.71
CA LEU A 86 -3.34 -0.90 16.66
C LEU A 86 -2.58 -0.59 17.96
N LYS A 87 -2.85 0.56 18.59
CA LYS A 87 -2.27 0.92 19.90
C LYS A 87 -2.69 -0.05 21.01
N ALA A 88 -3.91 -0.56 20.95
CA ALA A 88 -4.42 -1.51 21.92
C ALA A 88 -3.75 -2.89 21.85
N TYR A 89 -3.39 -3.35 20.62
CA TYR A 89 -2.89 -4.70 20.41
C TYR A 89 -1.37 -4.79 20.20
N MET A 90 -0.73 -3.76 19.60
CA MET A 90 0.67 -3.81 19.18
C MET A 90 1.36 -2.45 19.43
N TYR A 91 1.59 -2.11 20.70
CA TYR A 91 2.12 -0.80 21.09
C TYR A 91 3.48 -0.46 20.46
N ASP A 92 4.42 -1.41 20.38
CA ASP A 92 5.76 -1.17 19.84
C ASP A 92 5.73 -0.83 18.34
N VAL A 93 4.88 -1.51 17.59
CA VAL A 93 4.70 -1.27 16.15
C VAL A 93 3.94 0.04 15.93
N SER A 94 2.94 0.33 16.76
CA SER A 94 2.17 1.57 16.69
C SER A 94 3.03 2.81 16.92
N LYS A 95 4.01 2.77 17.80
CA LYS A 95 4.93 3.89 18.04
C LYS A 95 5.74 4.24 16.78
N GLN A 96 6.17 3.25 16.03
CA GLN A 96 6.82 3.46 14.72
C GLN A 96 5.82 3.93 13.66
N LEU A 97 4.59 3.40 13.67
CA LEU A 97 3.55 3.73 12.70
C LEU A 97 2.87 5.08 12.93
N SER A 98 2.94 5.66 14.14
CA SER A 98 2.31 6.96 14.42
C SER A 98 2.78 8.07 13.47
N VAL A 99 4.03 8.01 13.03
CA VAL A 99 4.59 8.91 12.02
C VAL A 99 3.97 8.65 10.62
N PHE A 100 3.58 7.41 10.35
CA PHE A 100 3.05 7.00 9.04
C PHE A 100 1.52 7.09 8.94
N VAL A 101 0.82 7.34 10.05
CA VAL A 101 -0.65 7.56 10.07
C VAL A 101 -1.04 8.70 9.13
N GLY A 102 -0.28 9.80 9.13
CA GLY A 102 -0.47 10.89 8.17
C GLY A 102 -0.33 10.45 6.71
N LEU A 103 0.57 9.51 6.42
CA LEU A 103 0.76 8.97 5.07
C LEU A 103 -0.40 8.06 4.61
N ILE A 104 -1.15 7.46 5.52
CA ILE A 104 -2.36 6.70 5.17
C ILE A 104 -3.47 7.67 4.73
N ILE A 105 -3.65 8.77 5.46
CA ILE A 105 -4.69 9.78 5.16
C ILE A 105 -4.46 10.41 3.79
N THR A 106 -3.21 10.77 3.49
CA THR A 106 -2.84 11.43 2.22
C THR A 106 -2.45 10.43 1.11
N ASN A 107 -2.70 9.14 1.30
CA ASN A 107 -2.31 8.12 0.34
C ASN A 107 -3.08 8.25 -0.97
N CYS A 108 -2.34 8.39 -2.08
CA CYS A 108 -2.93 8.56 -3.41
C CYS A 108 -3.81 7.38 -3.83
N ILE A 109 -3.57 6.16 -3.32
CA ILE A 109 -4.41 4.99 -3.62
C ILE A 109 -5.80 5.18 -3.00
N VAL A 110 -5.87 5.59 -1.73
CA VAL A 110 -7.14 5.83 -1.04
C VAL A 110 -7.94 6.89 -1.78
N MET A 111 -7.36 8.07 -1.97
CA MET A 111 -8.01 9.18 -2.64
C MET A 111 -8.36 8.86 -4.10
N GLY A 112 -7.47 8.21 -4.83
CA GLY A 112 -7.68 7.83 -6.22
C GLY A 112 -8.85 6.86 -6.40
N ARG A 113 -9.02 5.89 -5.50
CA ARG A 113 -10.14 4.93 -5.58
C ARG A 113 -11.46 5.51 -5.11
N LEU A 114 -11.43 6.39 -4.11
CA LEU A 114 -12.62 7.12 -3.67
C LEU A 114 -13.20 7.99 -4.82
N GLU A 115 -12.33 8.70 -5.51
CA GLU A 115 -12.73 9.59 -6.60
C GLU A 115 -13.12 8.82 -7.88
N ALA A 116 -12.32 7.84 -8.28
CA ALA A 116 -12.52 7.14 -9.54
C ALA A 116 -13.64 6.10 -9.49
N PHE A 117 -13.88 5.47 -8.35
CA PHE A 117 -14.79 4.33 -8.25
C PHE A 117 -15.93 4.54 -7.25
N ALA A 118 -15.64 4.94 -6.01
CA ALA A 118 -16.66 5.01 -4.95
C ALA A 118 -17.74 6.05 -5.23
N MET A 119 -17.38 7.16 -5.85
CA MET A 119 -18.33 8.22 -6.23
C MET A 119 -19.27 7.83 -7.39
N VAL A 120 -18.88 6.85 -8.20
CA VAL A 120 -19.62 6.48 -9.43
C VAL A 120 -20.43 5.20 -9.25
N GLN A 121 -19.92 4.23 -8.51
CA GLN A 121 -20.48 2.89 -8.41
C GLN A 121 -21.34 2.68 -7.14
N LYS A 122 -22.13 1.59 -7.15
CA LYS A 122 -22.92 1.15 -5.99
C LYS A 122 -22.03 0.68 -4.83
N PRO A 123 -22.54 0.69 -3.56
CA PRO A 123 -21.71 0.37 -2.38
C PRO A 123 -21.07 -1.02 -2.43
N TRP A 124 -21.77 -2.02 -2.89
CA TRP A 124 -21.30 -3.41 -2.92
C TRP A 124 -20.10 -3.63 -3.86
N PRO A 125 -20.15 -3.24 -5.16
CA PRO A 125 -18.99 -3.27 -6.03
C PRO A 125 -17.82 -2.40 -5.52
N SER A 126 -18.11 -1.28 -4.87
CA SER A 126 -17.12 -0.36 -4.33
C SER A 126 -16.29 -0.96 -3.19
N LEU A 127 -16.94 -1.77 -2.34
CA LEU A 127 -16.25 -2.52 -1.29
C LEU A 127 -15.29 -3.56 -1.87
N LEU A 128 -15.75 -4.33 -2.87
CA LEU A 128 -14.94 -5.35 -3.55
C LEU A 128 -13.74 -4.75 -4.30
N ASP A 129 -13.94 -3.60 -4.94
CA ASP A 129 -12.87 -2.85 -5.59
C ASP A 129 -11.82 -2.36 -4.59
N GLY A 130 -12.25 -1.84 -3.45
CA GLY A 130 -11.37 -1.44 -2.36
C GLY A 130 -10.51 -2.59 -1.84
N LEU A 131 -11.10 -3.77 -1.67
CA LEU A 131 -10.40 -4.98 -1.25
C LEU A 131 -9.39 -5.44 -2.30
N GLY A 132 -9.79 -5.48 -3.57
CA GLY A 132 -8.92 -5.90 -4.66
C GLY A 132 -7.69 -4.99 -4.83
N ASN A 133 -7.90 -3.67 -4.83
CA ASN A 133 -6.81 -2.69 -4.95
C ASN A 133 -5.92 -2.67 -3.69
N GLY A 134 -6.50 -2.81 -2.50
CA GLY A 134 -5.74 -2.94 -1.25
C GLY A 134 -4.84 -4.17 -1.24
N LEU A 135 -5.32 -5.32 -1.69
CA LEU A 135 -4.51 -6.54 -1.81
C LEU A 135 -3.42 -6.40 -2.87
N GLY A 136 -3.73 -5.82 -4.04
CA GLY A 136 -2.74 -5.56 -5.07
C GLY A 136 -1.61 -4.64 -4.59
N TYR A 137 -1.94 -3.61 -3.81
CA TYR A 137 -0.97 -2.76 -3.14
C TYR A 137 -0.13 -3.51 -2.10
N SER A 138 -0.78 -4.33 -1.27
CA SER A 138 -0.12 -5.09 -0.20
C SER A 138 0.97 -6.02 -0.73
N VAL A 139 0.70 -6.72 -1.83
CA VAL A 139 1.69 -7.63 -2.44
C VAL A 139 2.96 -6.90 -2.86
N ILE A 140 2.83 -5.75 -3.50
CA ILE A 140 4.00 -5.00 -3.95
C ILE A 140 4.77 -4.42 -2.76
N LEU A 141 4.05 -3.89 -1.75
CA LEU A 141 4.66 -3.33 -0.55
C LEU A 141 5.47 -4.38 0.21
N ILE A 142 4.90 -5.58 0.39
CA ILE A 142 5.58 -6.70 1.06
C ILE A 142 6.78 -7.18 0.24
N THR A 143 6.64 -7.28 -1.08
CA THR A 143 7.75 -7.69 -1.96
C THR A 143 8.92 -6.70 -1.89
N LEU A 144 8.63 -5.40 -1.93
CA LEU A 144 9.65 -4.35 -1.79
C LEU A 144 10.29 -4.38 -0.40
N GLY A 145 9.48 -4.52 0.66
CA GLY A 145 9.97 -4.61 2.04
C GLY A 145 10.87 -5.83 2.23
N PHE A 146 10.48 -6.97 1.68
CA PHE A 146 11.28 -8.21 1.72
C PHE A 146 12.64 -8.03 1.05
N VAL A 147 12.67 -7.50 -0.17
CA VAL A 147 13.92 -7.27 -0.91
C VAL A 147 14.82 -6.29 -0.17
N ARG A 148 14.27 -5.16 0.29
CA ARG A 148 15.05 -4.12 0.96
C ARG A 148 15.58 -4.56 2.33
N GLU A 149 14.78 -5.25 3.13
CA GLU A 149 15.23 -5.76 4.44
C GLU A 149 16.28 -6.85 4.27
N LEU A 150 16.08 -7.76 3.31
CA LEU A 150 17.01 -8.85 3.05
C LEU A 150 18.41 -8.33 2.63
N PHE A 151 18.46 -7.43 1.64
CA PHE A 151 19.73 -6.93 1.11
C PHE A 151 20.30 -5.74 1.91
N GLY A 152 19.47 -5.00 2.64
CA GLY A 152 19.90 -3.83 3.42
C GLY A 152 20.40 -4.20 4.81
N SER A 153 19.60 -4.93 5.59
CA SER A 153 19.91 -5.28 6.97
C SER A 153 20.41 -6.72 7.16
N GLY A 154 20.20 -7.59 6.15
CA GLY A 154 20.50 -9.02 6.28
C GLY A 154 19.60 -9.76 7.27
N THR A 155 18.57 -9.09 7.79
CA THR A 155 17.59 -9.61 8.74
C THR A 155 16.25 -9.78 8.03
N LEU A 156 15.44 -10.74 8.45
CA LEU A 156 14.05 -10.88 8.05
C LEU A 156 13.21 -11.02 9.32
N TRP A 157 12.28 -10.10 9.52
CA TRP A 157 11.39 -10.06 10.70
C TRP A 157 12.14 -9.92 12.04
N GLY A 158 13.38 -9.40 12.01
CA GLY A 158 14.27 -9.28 13.17
C GLY A 158 15.14 -10.51 13.44
N TYR A 159 15.09 -11.56 12.61
CA TYR A 159 15.99 -12.70 12.68
C TYR A 159 17.17 -12.52 11.70
N PRO A 160 18.42 -12.73 12.12
CA PRO A 160 19.60 -12.62 11.24
C PRO A 160 19.67 -13.82 10.29
N VAL A 161 19.01 -13.71 9.14
CA VAL A 161 18.91 -14.80 8.16
C VAL A 161 20.20 -14.93 7.35
N MET A 162 20.84 -13.82 7.01
CA MET A 162 22.10 -13.80 6.27
C MET A 162 23.26 -14.42 7.06
N GLU A 163 23.26 -14.28 8.39
CA GLU A 163 24.25 -14.90 9.28
C GLU A 163 24.11 -16.43 9.29
N LYS A 164 22.87 -16.94 9.35
CA LYS A 164 22.60 -18.39 9.30
C LYS A 164 22.88 -19.01 7.94
N LEU A 165 22.76 -18.25 6.85
CA LEU A 165 23.09 -18.70 5.50
C LEU A 165 24.59 -18.65 5.18
N GLY A 166 25.42 -18.13 6.10
CA GLY A 166 26.86 -18.08 5.94
C GLY A 166 27.35 -17.11 4.84
N LEU A 167 26.50 -16.18 4.36
CA LEU A 167 26.86 -15.23 3.32
C LEU A 167 27.93 -14.24 3.78
N TYR A 168 28.03 -13.97 5.08
CA TYR A 168 29.11 -13.14 5.65
C TYR A 168 30.49 -13.81 5.49
N SER A 169 30.56 -15.14 5.42
CA SER A 169 31.85 -15.86 5.17
C SER A 169 32.33 -15.72 3.72
N ILE A 170 31.44 -15.29 2.79
CA ILE A 170 31.79 -15.03 1.37
C ILE A 170 32.22 -13.56 1.16
N GLY A 171 32.20 -12.72 2.25
CA GLY A 171 32.61 -11.30 2.17
C GLY A 171 31.46 -10.33 1.84
N TYR A 172 30.20 -10.72 2.07
CA TYR A 172 29.07 -9.80 1.90
C TYR A 172 28.98 -8.85 3.09
N GLU A 173 29.07 -7.55 2.82
CA GLU A 173 28.79 -6.49 3.78
C GLU A 173 27.37 -5.92 3.56
N ASN A 174 26.69 -5.57 4.66
CA ASN A 174 25.34 -5.00 4.59
C ASN A 174 25.35 -3.69 3.79
N ASN A 175 24.53 -3.62 2.74
CA ASN A 175 24.45 -2.46 1.88
C ASN A 175 23.45 -1.43 2.44
N GLY A 176 23.93 -0.47 3.24
CA GLY A 176 23.11 0.59 3.81
C GLY A 176 22.40 1.46 2.77
N LEU A 177 22.87 1.49 1.52
CA LEU A 177 22.23 2.20 0.42
C LEU A 177 20.83 1.63 0.09
N MET A 178 20.61 0.32 0.29
CA MET A 178 19.32 -0.34 0.07
C MET A 178 18.22 0.15 1.01
N ILE A 179 18.58 0.58 2.22
CA ILE A 179 17.63 1.10 3.20
C ILE A 179 17.22 2.54 2.87
N MET A 180 18.02 3.27 2.13
CA MET A 180 17.73 4.66 1.76
C MET A 180 16.52 4.78 0.80
N PRO A 181 15.73 5.88 0.90
CA PRO A 181 14.57 6.11 0.02
C PRO A 181 14.87 6.13 -1.48
N PRO A 182 16.01 6.66 -1.97
CA PRO A 182 16.32 6.66 -3.40
C PRO A 182 16.35 5.25 -4.01
N MET A 183 16.86 4.26 -3.27
CA MET A 183 16.92 2.88 -3.77
C MET A 183 15.53 2.25 -3.91
N ALA A 184 14.59 2.61 -3.01
CA ALA A 184 13.20 2.18 -3.15
C ALA A 184 12.58 2.69 -4.45
N LEU A 185 12.87 3.93 -4.85
CA LEU A 185 12.38 4.50 -6.10
C LEU A 185 12.92 3.75 -7.32
N ILE A 186 14.22 3.42 -7.31
CA ILE A 186 14.86 2.64 -8.37
C ILE A 186 14.23 1.25 -8.47
N LEU A 187 14.03 0.56 -7.35
CA LEU A 187 13.41 -0.77 -7.31
C LEU A 187 11.97 -0.75 -7.84
N VAL A 188 11.16 0.22 -7.39
CA VAL A 188 9.80 0.41 -7.91
C VAL A 188 9.83 0.67 -9.41
N GLY A 189 10.70 1.56 -9.88
CA GLY A 189 10.88 1.84 -11.30
C GLY A 189 11.25 0.61 -12.13
N LEU A 190 12.18 -0.22 -11.64
CA LEU A 190 12.56 -1.47 -12.28
C LEU A 190 11.41 -2.48 -12.34
N ILE A 191 10.63 -2.61 -11.27
CA ILE A 191 9.47 -3.51 -11.24
C ILE A 191 8.40 -3.03 -12.24
N ILE A 192 8.12 -1.72 -12.29
CA ILE A 192 7.18 -1.14 -13.26
C ILE A 192 7.68 -1.35 -14.69
N TRP A 193 8.96 -1.10 -14.95
CA TRP A 193 9.55 -1.30 -16.26
C TRP A 193 9.47 -2.76 -16.70
N TRP A 194 9.83 -3.70 -15.84
CA TRP A 194 9.72 -5.14 -16.11
C TRP A 194 8.29 -5.59 -16.38
N HIS A 195 7.34 -5.11 -15.58
CA HIS A 195 5.93 -5.42 -15.74
C HIS A 195 5.37 -4.89 -17.08
N ARG A 196 5.70 -3.65 -17.44
CA ARG A 196 5.27 -3.04 -18.70
C ARG A 196 5.96 -3.69 -19.92
N SER A 197 7.23 -4.07 -19.80
CA SER A 197 7.95 -4.78 -20.87
C SER A 197 7.33 -6.14 -21.18
N LYS A 198 6.78 -6.81 -20.16
CA LYS A 198 6.12 -8.12 -20.32
C LYS A 198 4.68 -7.98 -20.87
N ASN A 199 3.99 -6.88 -20.58
CA ASN A 199 2.61 -6.61 -20.99
C ASN A 199 2.57 -5.39 -21.91
N LYS A 200 2.93 -5.57 -23.18
CA LYS A 200 2.95 -4.49 -24.19
C LYS A 200 1.59 -3.86 -24.44
N ASP A 201 0.48 -4.59 -24.17
CA ASP A 201 -0.90 -4.11 -24.35
C ASP A 201 -1.29 -2.98 -23.37
N LEU A 202 -0.42 -2.63 -22.38
CA LEU A 202 -0.64 -1.55 -21.42
C LEU A 202 0.03 -0.23 -21.84
N CYS A 203 0.68 -0.20 -23.00
CA CYS A 203 1.41 0.97 -23.52
C CYS A 203 0.63 1.74 -24.61
N GLU A 204 -0.53 1.26 -25.02
CA GLU A 204 -1.51 1.99 -25.84
C GLU A 204 -2.62 2.55 -24.94
#